data_9830f7208d08b90144fdac37ebd4c194
#
_entry.id   9830f7208d08b90144fdac37ebd4c194
#
_cell.length_a   1.000
_cell.length_b   1.000
_cell.length_c   1.000
_cell.angle_alpha   90.00
_cell.angle_beta   90.00
_cell.angle_gamma   90.00
#
_symmetry.space_group_name_H-M   'P 1'
#
loop_
_entity.id
_entity.type
_entity.pdbx_description
1 polymer ?
#
loop_
_entity_poly.entity_id
_entity_poly.type
_entity_poly.pdbx_seq_one_letter_code
_entity_poly.pdbx_strand_id
1 'polypeptide(L)'
;MALKRRNKVSAAFSMSSMTDVIFLLLIFFMVTSTVVFPNAIKVLLPQSQKQTSATPLARVTIDADLRYFVAFGNEREMGVQFEEITPWLQSVAQQAPDMYVALYADETVPYKEVVRVLDIATRNNFRMVLATRPSTD
;
A
#
# COMPACT_ATOMS: atom_id res chain seq x y z
N MET A 1 65.97 -15.98 -16.08
CA MET A 1 65.39 -15.42 -14.87
C MET A 1 64.14 -14.58 -15.14
N ALA A 2 63.36 -15.04 -16.05
CA ALA A 2 62.11 -14.34 -16.40
C ALA A 2 60.93 -14.78 -15.56
N LEU A 3 61.15 -15.50 -14.49
CA LEU A 3 60.05 -16.11 -13.71
C LEU A 3 59.45 -15.22 -12.65
N LYS A 4 60.06 -14.09 -12.31
CA LYS A 4 59.54 -13.19 -11.27
C LYS A 4 58.53 -12.17 -11.76
N ARG A 5 58.37 -12.01 -13.06
CA ARG A 5 57.43 -11.00 -13.61
C ARG A 5 55.98 -11.48 -13.70
N ARG A 6 55.75 -12.79 -13.65
CA ARG A 6 54.39 -13.31 -13.78
C ARG A 6 53.49 -13.04 -12.57
N ASN A 7 54.11 -12.97 -11.38
CA ASN A 7 53.32 -12.78 -10.17
C ASN A 7 52.76 -11.36 -10.02
N LYS A 8 53.42 -10.35 -10.58
CA LYS A 8 52.94 -8.95 -10.52
C LYS A 8 51.76 -8.71 -11.41
N VAL A 9 51.70 -9.35 -12.58
CA VAL A 9 50.60 -9.18 -13.53
C VAL A 9 49.33 -9.83 -13.02
N SER A 10 49.44 -11.04 -12.42
CA SER A 10 48.26 -11.73 -11.89
C SER A 10 47.69 -11.03 -10.67
N ALA A 11 48.50 -10.38 -9.84
CA ALA A 11 48.01 -9.62 -8.69
C ALA A 11 47.23 -8.37 -9.13
N ALA A 12 47.72 -7.65 -10.15
CA ALA A 12 47.04 -6.50 -10.68
C ALA A 12 45.72 -6.89 -11.34
N PHE A 13 45.69 -8.04 -12.00
CA PHE A 13 44.48 -8.54 -12.63
C PHE A 13 43.44 -8.94 -11.61
N SER A 14 43.84 -9.55 -10.49
CA SER A 14 42.89 -9.94 -9.46
C SER A 14 42.29 -8.75 -8.73
N MET A 15 43.00 -7.64 -8.58
CA MET A 15 42.46 -6.41 -7.99
C MET A 15 41.42 -5.76 -8.87
N SER A 16 41.63 -5.72 -10.18
CA SER A 16 40.65 -5.11 -11.06
C SER A 16 39.38 -5.96 -11.22
N SER A 17 39.52 -7.28 -11.21
CA SER A 17 38.33 -8.14 -11.21
C SER A 17 37.56 -8.07 -9.90
N MET A 18 38.24 -7.86 -8.80
CA MET A 18 37.63 -7.71 -7.48
C MET A 18 36.81 -6.40 -7.41
N THR A 19 37.38 -5.30 -7.92
CA THR A 19 36.64 -4.04 -7.98
C THR A 19 35.46 -4.11 -8.93
N ASP A 20 35.57 -4.86 -10.00
CA ASP A 20 34.47 -5.07 -10.93
C ASP A 20 33.31 -5.82 -10.28
N VAL A 21 33.60 -6.89 -9.52
CA VAL A 21 32.59 -7.63 -8.80
C VAL A 21 31.88 -6.72 -7.78
N ILE A 22 32.65 -5.92 -7.04
CA ILE A 22 32.09 -5.00 -6.07
C ILE A 22 31.20 -3.96 -6.78
N PHE A 23 31.65 -3.45 -7.90
CA PHE A 23 30.89 -2.47 -8.69
C PHE A 23 29.59 -3.07 -9.21
N LEU A 24 29.62 -4.30 -9.72
CA LEU A 24 28.40 -4.99 -10.18
C LEU A 24 27.43 -5.24 -9.04
N LEU A 25 27.93 -5.60 -7.86
CA LEU A 25 27.08 -5.78 -6.68
C LEU A 25 26.45 -4.47 -6.26
N LEU A 26 27.19 -3.37 -6.30
CA LEU A 26 26.64 -2.04 -5.97
C LEU A 26 25.53 -1.64 -6.93
N ILE A 27 25.75 -1.85 -8.23
CA ILE A 27 24.72 -1.57 -9.23
C ILE A 27 23.51 -2.46 -9.00
N PHE A 28 23.73 -3.74 -8.71
CA PHE A 28 22.65 -4.68 -8.45
C PHE A 28 21.81 -4.24 -7.25
N PHE A 29 22.45 -3.89 -6.13
CA PHE A 29 21.73 -3.40 -4.97
C PHE A 29 21.04 -2.07 -5.23
N MET A 30 21.66 -1.19 -6.00
CA MET A 30 21.04 0.08 -6.38
C MET A 30 19.78 -0.14 -7.19
N VAL A 31 19.84 -1.01 -8.20
CA VAL A 31 18.68 -1.30 -9.05
C VAL A 31 17.58 -2.00 -8.24
N THR A 32 17.92 -2.96 -7.40
CA THR A 32 16.93 -3.66 -6.58
C THR A 32 16.34 -2.78 -5.50
N SER A 33 17.11 -1.83 -4.96
CA SER A 33 16.59 -0.92 -3.94
C SER A 33 15.63 0.11 -4.52
N THR A 34 15.70 0.37 -5.82
CA THR A 34 14.77 1.28 -6.49
C THR A 34 13.50 0.58 -6.97
N VAL A 35 13.27 -0.67 -6.60
CA VAL A 35 11.98 -1.30 -6.81
C VAL A 35 11.00 -0.64 -5.84
N VAL A 36 10.70 0.59 -6.13
CA VAL A 36 9.58 1.27 -5.51
C VAL A 36 8.36 0.59 -6.09
N PHE A 37 7.58 -0.01 -5.25
CA PHE A 37 6.30 -0.52 -5.67
C PHE A 37 5.48 0.67 -6.19
N PRO A 38 5.19 0.75 -7.49
CA PRO A 38 4.50 1.92 -8.04
C PRO A 38 3.06 2.05 -7.53
N ASN A 39 2.63 1.12 -6.71
CA ASN A 39 1.31 1.12 -6.10
C ASN A 39 1.36 1.57 -4.65
N ALA A 40 2.32 2.42 -4.29
CA ALA A 40 2.24 3.09 -3.01
C ALA A 40 0.98 3.96 -3.04
N ILE A 41 -0.10 3.40 -2.56
CA ILE A 41 -1.33 4.13 -2.35
C ILE A 41 -0.97 5.25 -1.38
N LYS A 42 -1.06 6.47 -1.85
CA LYS A 42 -0.93 7.61 -0.96
C LYS A 42 -2.14 7.57 -0.03
N VAL A 43 -2.01 6.82 1.04
CA VAL A 43 -2.94 6.94 2.13
C VAL A 43 -2.67 8.32 2.70
N LEU A 44 -3.52 9.26 2.38
CA LEU A 44 -3.56 10.52 3.08
C LEU A 44 -4.03 10.18 4.48
N LEU A 45 -3.05 9.90 5.34
CA LEU A 45 -3.33 9.86 6.76
C LEU A 45 -3.88 11.24 7.12
N PRO A 46 -5.14 11.33 7.56
CA PRO A 46 -5.61 12.60 8.05
C PRO A 46 -4.72 13.01 9.19
N GLN A 47 -4.03 14.13 8.99
CA GLN A 47 -3.24 14.68 10.07
C GLN A 47 -4.19 14.96 11.21
N SER A 48 -3.91 14.36 12.33
CA SER A 48 -4.78 14.30 13.50
C SER A 48 -5.07 15.65 14.15
N GLN A 49 -4.58 16.74 13.57
CA GLN A 49 -4.72 18.06 14.19
C GLN A 49 -5.91 18.87 13.69
N LYS A 50 -6.53 18.44 12.63
CA LYS A 50 -7.80 19.05 12.22
C LYS A 50 -8.78 17.92 12.01
N GLN A 51 -9.37 17.49 13.08
CA GLN A 51 -10.63 16.81 12.98
C GLN A 51 -11.65 17.80 12.40
N THR A 52 -11.50 18.06 11.12
CA THR A 52 -12.68 18.47 10.42
C THR A 52 -13.60 17.28 10.51
N SER A 53 -14.62 17.45 11.28
CA SER A 53 -15.65 16.45 11.51
C SER A 53 -16.48 16.25 10.26
N ALA A 54 -15.83 16.00 9.11
CA ALA A 54 -16.51 15.45 7.96
C ALA A 54 -16.82 14.02 8.34
N THR A 55 -18.02 13.80 8.85
CA THR A 55 -18.54 12.47 9.09
C THR A 55 -18.41 11.71 7.78
N PRO A 56 -17.66 10.60 7.72
CA PRO A 56 -17.59 9.83 6.49
C PRO A 56 -19.00 9.38 6.14
N LEU A 57 -19.44 9.74 4.94
CA LEU A 57 -20.79 9.41 4.49
C LEU A 57 -20.93 7.94 4.17
N ALA A 58 -19.85 7.29 3.77
CA ALA A 58 -19.86 5.87 3.43
C ALA A 58 -18.82 5.15 4.28
N ARG A 59 -19.14 3.94 4.69
CA ARG A 59 -18.22 3.08 5.44
C ARG A 59 -18.13 1.72 4.79
N VAL A 60 -16.92 1.21 4.67
CA VAL A 60 -16.65 -0.16 4.29
C VAL A 60 -15.91 -0.82 5.44
N THR A 61 -16.40 -1.95 5.90
CA THR A 61 -15.81 -2.66 7.04
C THR A 61 -15.39 -4.06 6.60
N ILE A 62 -14.19 -4.45 6.98
CA ILE A 62 -13.69 -5.81 6.78
C ILE A 62 -13.62 -6.49 8.14
N ASP A 63 -14.39 -7.54 8.32
CA ASP A 63 -14.43 -8.31 9.55
C ASP A 63 -13.22 -9.26 9.66
N ALA A 64 -12.98 -9.77 10.85
CA ALA A 64 -11.93 -10.76 11.11
C ALA A 64 -12.09 -12.02 10.25
N ASP A 65 -13.33 -12.36 9.89
CA ASP A 65 -13.63 -13.49 9.01
C ASP A 65 -13.56 -13.15 7.52
N LEU A 66 -13.01 -11.98 7.18
CA LEU A 66 -12.87 -11.47 5.81
C LEU A 66 -14.23 -11.26 5.12
N ARG A 67 -15.24 -10.93 5.89
CA ARG A 67 -16.54 -10.52 5.35
C ARG A 67 -16.57 -9.00 5.20
N TYR A 68 -17.24 -8.55 4.16
CA TYR A 68 -17.34 -7.13 3.83
C TYR A 68 -18.70 -6.61 4.21
N PHE A 69 -18.71 -5.45 4.82
CA PHE A 69 -19.94 -4.75 5.20
C PHE A 69 -19.86 -3.31 4.69
N VAL A 70 -20.97 -2.78 4.24
CA VAL A 70 -21.07 -1.41 3.78
C VAL A 70 -22.21 -0.71 4.51
N ALA A 71 -22.03 0.57 4.77
CA ALA A 71 -23.06 1.40 5.38
C ALA A 71 -22.95 2.82 4.84
N PHE A 72 -24.08 3.46 4.64
CA PHE A 72 -24.18 4.84 4.19
C PHE A 72 -24.80 5.69 5.29
N GLY A 73 -24.02 6.68 5.74
CA GLY A 73 -24.49 7.57 6.80
C GLY A 73 -24.73 6.84 8.12
N ASN A 74 -25.91 6.99 8.66
CA ASN A 74 -26.33 6.33 9.91
C ASN A 74 -27.07 5.01 9.68
N GLU A 75 -27.06 4.51 8.46
CA GLU A 75 -27.72 3.25 8.15
C GLU A 75 -26.97 2.07 8.77
N ARG A 76 -27.67 0.96 8.93
CA ARG A 76 -27.06 -0.26 9.44
C ARG A 76 -26.12 -0.85 8.42
N GLU A 77 -25.07 -1.48 8.90
CA GLU A 77 -24.13 -2.20 8.05
C GLU A 77 -24.83 -3.37 7.35
N MET A 78 -24.61 -3.44 6.04
CA MET A 78 -25.15 -4.50 5.20
C MET A 78 -24.02 -5.36 4.68
N GLY A 79 -24.13 -6.67 4.85
CA GLY A 79 -23.15 -7.62 4.32
C GLY A 79 -23.19 -7.66 2.81
N VAL A 80 -22.02 -7.52 2.19
CA VAL A 80 -21.86 -7.57 0.73
C VAL A 80 -20.66 -8.41 0.37
N GLN A 81 -20.62 -8.87 -0.88
CA GLN A 81 -19.44 -9.52 -1.41
C GLN A 81 -18.47 -8.49 -1.99
N PHE A 82 -17.23 -8.91 -2.17
CA PHE A 82 -16.19 -8.01 -2.66
C PHE A 82 -16.58 -7.36 -3.99
N GLU A 83 -17.18 -8.13 -4.89
CA GLU A 83 -17.60 -7.63 -6.21
C GLU A 83 -18.74 -6.61 -6.13
N GLU A 84 -19.47 -6.59 -5.04
CA GLU A 84 -20.60 -5.68 -4.85
C GLU A 84 -20.18 -4.32 -4.30
N ILE A 85 -18.94 -4.21 -3.78
CA ILE A 85 -18.46 -2.97 -3.18
C ILE A 85 -18.39 -1.85 -4.22
N THR A 86 -17.83 -2.12 -5.38
CA THR A 86 -17.65 -1.12 -6.43
C THR A 86 -18.97 -0.52 -6.91
N PRO A 87 -19.97 -1.33 -7.33
CA PRO A 87 -21.24 -0.74 -7.77
C PRO A 87 -21.97 -0.02 -6.65
N TRP A 88 -21.85 -0.50 -5.40
CA TRP A 88 -22.45 0.17 -4.27
C TRP A 88 -21.83 1.55 -4.04
N LEU A 89 -20.50 1.64 -4.06
CA LEU A 89 -19.80 2.92 -3.92
C LEU A 89 -20.12 3.87 -5.06
N GLN A 90 -20.26 3.35 -6.27
CA GLN A 90 -20.65 4.19 -7.41
C GLN A 90 -22.06 4.77 -7.24
N SER A 91 -23.00 3.97 -6.73
CA SER A 91 -24.35 4.47 -6.48
C SER A 91 -24.38 5.53 -5.39
N VAL A 92 -23.60 5.35 -4.34
CA VAL A 92 -23.47 6.34 -3.26
C VAL A 92 -22.80 7.62 -3.75
N ALA A 93 -21.79 7.50 -4.60
CA ALA A 93 -21.08 8.63 -5.17
C ALA A 93 -21.99 9.50 -6.04
N GLN A 94 -22.96 8.90 -6.72
CA GLN A 94 -23.95 9.66 -7.48
C GLN A 94 -24.85 10.50 -6.59
N GLN A 95 -25.15 10.00 -5.39
CA GLN A 95 -25.97 10.72 -4.42
C GLN A 95 -25.17 11.78 -3.66
N ALA A 96 -23.89 11.54 -3.43
CA ALA A 96 -23.04 12.43 -2.66
C ALA A 96 -21.65 12.49 -3.29
N PRO A 97 -21.41 13.38 -4.27
CA PRO A 97 -20.13 13.41 -5.00
C PRO A 97 -18.93 13.82 -4.14
N ASP A 98 -19.15 14.49 -3.02
CA ASP A 98 -18.08 14.92 -2.11
C ASP A 98 -17.92 13.98 -0.92
N MET A 99 -18.38 12.75 -1.02
CA MET A 99 -18.32 11.81 0.09
C MET A 99 -16.91 11.31 0.37
N TYR A 100 -16.67 11.01 1.63
CA TYR A 100 -15.52 10.25 2.06
C TYR A 100 -15.96 8.83 2.36
N VAL A 101 -15.13 7.88 1.98
CA VAL A 101 -15.33 6.47 2.35
C VAL A 101 -14.35 6.14 3.46
N ALA A 102 -14.85 5.73 4.60
CA ALA A 102 -14.01 5.25 5.70
C ALA A 102 -13.90 3.74 5.62
N LEU A 103 -12.68 3.24 5.55
CA LEU A 103 -12.42 1.82 5.56
C LEU A 103 -12.02 1.39 6.97
N TYR A 104 -12.83 0.54 7.56
CA TYR A 104 -12.53 -0.07 8.86
C TYR A 104 -12.12 -1.52 8.64
N ALA A 105 -10.99 -1.90 9.16
CA ALA A 105 -10.51 -3.27 9.09
C ALA A 105 -10.16 -3.76 10.49
N ASP A 106 -10.51 -5.02 10.78
CA ASP A 106 -10.06 -5.64 12.00
C ASP A 106 -8.54 -5.81 11.97
N GLU A 107 -7.88 -5.74 13.11
CA GLU A 107 -6.43 -5.85 13.20
C GLU A 107 -5.90 -7.18 12.66
N THR A 108 -6.72 -8.22 12.65
CA THR A 108 -6.36 -9.55 12.14
C THR A 108 -6.48 -9.66 10.63
N VAL A 109 -7.04 -8.66 9.96
CA VAL A 109 -7.22 -8.68 8.51
C VAL A 109 -5.86 -8.57 7.81
N PRO A 110 -5.52 -9.47 6.86
CA PRO A 110 -4.26 -9.34 6.13
C PRO A 110 -4.20 -8.03 5.35
N TYR A 111 -3.02 -7.45 5.32
CA TYR A 111 -2.79 -6.17 4.65
C TYR A 111 -3.21 -6.20 3.17
N LYS A 112 -3.02 -7.33 2.52
CA LYS A 112 -3.40 -7.47 1.10
C LYS A 112 -4.89 -7.24 0.86
N GLU A 113 -5.73 -7.63 1.81
CA GLU A 113 -7.18 -7.43 1.69
C GLU A 113 -7.54 -5.94 1.82
N VAL A 114 -6.86 -5.25 2.72
CA VAL A 114 -7.01 -3.80 2.87
C VAL A 114 -6.59 -3.08 1.57
N VAL A 115 -5.46 -3.49 1.00
CA VAL A 115 -4.96 -2.91 -0.25
C VAL A 115 -5.94 -3.14 -1.41
N ARG A 116 -6.57 -4.31 -1.47
CA ARG A 116 -7.55 -4.60 -2.50
C ARG A 116 -8.72 -3.63 -2.48
N VAL A 117 -9.21 -3.31 -1.30
CA VAL A 117 -10.31 -2.34 -1.15
C VAL A 117 -9.84 -0.93 -1.45
N LEU A 118 -8.65 -0.55 -1.00
CA LEU A 118 -8.08 0.75 -1.32
C LEU A 118 -7.83 0.92 -2.82
N ASP A 119 -7.49 -0.15 -3.50
CA ASP A 119 -7.31 -0.15 -4.96
C ASP A 119 -8.63 0.17 -5.68
N ILE A 120 -9.75 -0.33 -5.19
CA ILE A 120 -11.06 0.03 -5.72
C ILE A 120 -11.26 1.54 -5.68
N ALA A 121 -10.93 2.15 -4.55
CA ALA A 121 -11.06 3.60 -4.40
C ALA A 121 -10.18 4.36 -5.38
N THR A 122 -8.94 3.90 -5.55
CA THR A 122 -7.98 4.52 -6.47
C THR A 122 -8.46 4.46 -7.91
N ARG A 123 -8.99 3.31 -8.33
CA ARG A 123 -9.45 3.12 -9.72
C ARG A 123 -10.69 3.94 -10.04
N ASN A 124 -11.53 4.22 -9.06
CA ASN A 124 -12.80 4.92 -9.26
C ASN A 124 -12.76 6.36 -8.74
N ASN A 125 -11.59 6.85 -8.35
CA ASN A 125 -11.40 8.21 -7.83
C ASN A 125 -12.23 8.51 -6.59
N PHE A 126 -12.48 7.51 -5.75
CA PHE A 126 -13.13 7.71 -4.47
C PHE A 126 -12.10 8.17 -3.43
N ARG A 127 -12.52 9.06 -2.57
CA ARG A 127 -11.72 9.47 -1.41
C ARG A 127 -11.94 8.48 -0.29
N MET A 128 -10.95 7.62 -0.06
CA MET A 128 -11.03 6.59 0.98
C MET A 128 -9.97 6.85 2.04
N VAL A 129 -10.38 6.78 3.28
CA VAL A 129 -9.53 6.98 4.45
C VAL A 129 -9.56 5.70 5.27
N LEU A 130 -8.37 5.21 5.62
CA LEU A 130 -8.28 4.07 6.53
C LEU A 130 -8.50 4.55 7.96
N ALA A 131 -9.61 4.13 8.55
CA ALA A 131 -9.91 4.45 9.93
C ALA A 131 -9.37 3.34 10.84
N THR A 132 -8.47 3.69 11.71
CA THR A 132 -7.95 2.77 12.70
C THR A 132 -8.67 3.02 14.01
N ARG A 133 -9.11 1.95 14.66
CA ARG A 133 -9.60 2.07 16.01
C ARG A 133 -8.43 2.38 16.94
N PRO A 134 -8.54 3.37 17.81
CA PRO A 134 -7.53 3.52 18.84
C PRO A 134 -7.52 2.24 19.69
N SER A 135 -6.33 1.69 19.89
CA SER A 135 -6.19 0.53 20.75
C SER A 135 -6.61 0.93 22.16
N THR A 136 -7.58 0.21 22.70
CA THR A 136 -8.10 0.42 24.05
C THR A 136 -7.31 -0.39 25.08
N ASP A 137 -5.99 -0.39 24.97
CA ASP A 137 -5.17 -1.03 25.98
C ASP A 137 -4.67 -0.04 27.01
#